data_14d2dbf7558385097d1b26ec29cb801a
#
_entry.id   14d2dbf7558385097d1b26ec29cb801a
#
_cell.length_a   1.000
_cell.length_b   1.000
_cell.length_c   1.000
_cell.angle_alpha   90.00
_cell.angle_beta   90.00
_cell.angle_gamma   90.00
#
_symmetry.space_group_name_H-M   'P 1'
#
loop_
_entity.id
_entity.type
_entity.pdbx_description
1 polymer ?
#
loop_
_entity_poly.entity_id
_entity_poly.type
_entity_poly.pdbx_seq_one_letter_code
_entity_poly.pdbx_strand_id
1 'polypeptide(L)'
;MSEAAINMAWDRIETFMRDAGKRRKYEQREKYEHDYVSDMNGSRREGLAEGLAKGRAEGRAEGRAEGRAEGRAESARSTASALIGLGKLSIEQIAAATQLPIEEVERLADMKMTSL
;
A
#
# COMPACT_ATOMS: atom_id res chain seq x y z
N MET A 1 3.58 28.05 72.73
CA MET A 1 2.69 27.97 71.56
C MET A 1 1.31 27.60 72.00
N SER A 2 0.31 28.29 71.53
CA SER A 2 -1.08 27.95 71.81
C SER A 2 -1.47 26.67 71.04
N GLU A 3 -2.42 25.94 71.61
CA GLU A 3 -2.97 24.73 70.99
C GLU A 3 -3.57 25.04 69.60
N ALA A 4 -4.14 26.21 69.43
CA ALA A 4 -4.70 26.68 68.16
C ALA A 4 -3.65 26.85 67.08
N ALA A 5 -2.46 27.36 67.45
CA ALA A 5 -1.35 27.50 66.49
C ALA A 5 -0.80 26.14 66.02
N ILE A 6 -0.74 25.16 66.93
CA ILE A 6 -0.31 23.78 66.60
C ILE A 6 -1.32 23.13 65.66
N ASN A 7 -2.59 23.27 65.93
CA ASN A 7 -3.67 22.73 65.08
C ASN A 7 -3.68 23.34 63.66
N MET A 8 -3.44 24.64 63.57
CA MET A 8 -3.32 25.32 62.26
C MET A 8 -2.12 24.81 61.49
N ALA A 9 -0.97 24.54 62.16
CA ALA A 9 0.19 24.00 61.49
C ALA A 9 -0.06 22.59 60.98
N TRP A 10 -0.73 21.73 61.74
CA TRP A 10 -1.12 20.38 61.28
C TRP A 10 -2.07 20.42 60.11
N ASP A 11 -3.08 21.29 60.12
CA ASP A 11 -4.04 21.46 59.02
C ASP A 11 -3.31 21.84 57.74
N ARG A 12 -2.34 22.75 57.82
CA ARG A 12 -1.52 23.16 56.65
C ARG A 12 -0.70 22.00 56.08
N ILE A 13 -0.10 21.22 56.98
CA ILE A 13 0.69 20.05 56.56
C ILE A 13 -0.19 19.00 55.90
N GLU A 14 -1.36 18.71 56.49
CA GLU A 14 -2.31 17.75 55.93
C GLU A 14 -2.81 18.21 54.56
N THR A 15 -3.14 19.48 54.39
CA THR A 15 -3.60 20.05 53.11
C THR A 15 -2.51 19.96 52.07
N PHE A 16 -1.28 20.31 52.46
CA PHE A 16 -0.11 20.20 51.55
C PHE A 16 0.12 18.77 51.07
N MET A 17 0.07 17.81 51.98
CA MET A 17 0.25 16.40 51.64
C MET A 17 -0.85 15.84 50.77
N ARG A 18 -2.07 16.27 51.05
CA ARG A 18 -3.24 15.89 50.25
C ARG A 18 -3.16 16.43 48.83
N ASP A 19 -2.76 17.69 48.68
CA ASP A 19 -2.61 18.35 47.38
C ASP A 19 -1.45 17.73 46.58
N ALA A 20 -0.33 17.39 47.27
CA ALA A 20 0.79 16.68 46.66
C ALA A 20 0.38 15.30 46.15
N GLY A 21 -0.45 14.58 46.91
CA GLY A 21 -0.99 13.28 46.53
C GLY A 21 -1.90 13.39 45.28
N LYS A 22 -2.77 14.38 45.24
CA LYS A 22 -3.64 14.65 44.11
C LYS A 22 -2.82 15.02 42.85
N ARG A 23 -1.77 15.84 43.04
CA ARG A 23 -0.88 16.24 41.94
C ARG A 23 -0.16 15.04 41.36
N ARG A 24 0.35 14.13 42.21
CA ARG A 24 1.00 12.89 41.74
C ARG A 24 0.06 12.02 40.92
N LYS A 25 -1.17 11.85 41.38
CA LYS A 25 -2.19 11.07 40.65
C LYS A 25 -2.50 11.70 39.29
N TYR A 26 -2.59 13.01 39.23
CA TYR A 26 -2.84 13.75 38.01
C TYR A 26 -1.67 13.57 37.02
N GLU A 27 -0.44 13.74 37.49
CA GLU A 27 0.79 13.56 36.67
C GLU A 27 0.91 12.13 36.15
N GLN A 28 0.59 11.14 36.95
CA GLN A 28 0.60 9.73 36.53
C GLN A 28 -0.45 9.47 35.47
N ARG A 29 -1.61 10.05 35.59
CA ARG A 29 -2.69 9.91 34.61
C ARG A 29 -2.30 10.57 33.28
N GLU A 30 -1.76 11.78 33.34
CA GLU A 30 -1.27 12.47 32.13
C GLU A 30 -0.21 11.68 31.40
N LYS A 31 0.74 11.13 32.16
CA LYS A 31 1.81 10.30 31.60
C LYS A 31 1.24 9.06 30.92
N TYR A 32 0.30 8.38 31.57
CA TYR A 32 -0.35 7.20 31.02
C TYR A 32 -1.10 7.53 29.70
N GLU A 33 -1.86 8.61 29.71
CA GLU A 33 -2.59 9.06 28.51
C GLU A 33 -1.65 9.44 27.38
N HIS A 34 -0.56 10.13 27.70
CA HIS A 34 0.45 10.51 26.71
C HIS A 34 1.15 9.26 26.12
N ASP A 35 1.54 8.31 26.96
CA ASP A 35 2.15 7.06 26.50
C ASP A 35 1.20 6.25 25.63
N TYR A 36 -0.08 6.18 26.02
CA TYR A 36 -1.12 5.50 25.24
C TYR A 36 -1.28 6.12 23.85
N VAL A 37 -1.38 7.43 23.77
CA VAL A 37 -1.51 8.16 22.49
C VAL A 37 -0.24 7.97 21.63
N SER A 38 0.92 8.02 22.24
CA SER A 38 2.19 7.79 21.55
C SER A 38 2.30 6.38 20.98
N ASP A 39 1.87 5.37 21.73
CA ASP A 39 1.85 3.98 21.28
C ASP A 39 0.84 3.78 20.14
N MET A 40 -0.34 4.39 20.26
CA MET A 40 -1.35 4.36 19.20
C MET A 40 -0.85 5.00 17.91
N ASN A 41 -0.19 6.16 18.02
CA ASN A 41 0.39 6.84 16.87
C ASN A 41 1.53 6.03 16.24
N GLY A 42 2.36 5.39 17.06
CA GLY A 42 3.41 4.49 16.59
C GLY A 42 2.86 3.32 15.82
N SER A 43 1.84 2.65 16.35
CA SER A 43 1.18 1.52 15.69
C SER A 43 0.53 1.95 14.36
N ARG A 44 -0.06 3.12 14.34
CA ARG A 44 -0.67 3.68 13.11
C ARG A 44 0.39 3.94 12.04
N ARG A 45 1.54 4.51 12.43
CA ARG A 45 2.67 4.75 11.51
C ARG A 45 3.23 3.46 10.95
N GLU A 46 3.41 2.46 11.79
CA GLU A 46 3.89 1.14 11.38
C GLU A 46 2.91 0.48 10.41
N GLY A 47 1.62 0.48 10.72
CA GLY A 47 0.58 -0.05 9.85
C GLY A 47 0.53 0.65 8.49
N LEU A 48 0.66 1.98 8.49
CA LEU A 48 0.69 2.76 7.25
C LEU A 48 1.94 2.44 6.42
N ALA A 49 3.11 2.36 7.05
CA ALA A 49 4.36 2.02 6.38
C ALA A 49 4.32 0.63 5.78
N GLU A 50 3.81 -0.36 6.50
CA GLU A 50 3.62 -1.73 6.01
C GLU A 50 2.64 -1.77 4.84
N GLY A 51 1.50 -1.07 4.96
CA GLY A 51 0.50 -0.97 3.91
C GLY A 51 1.05 -0.34 2.63
N LEU A 52 1.82 0.74 2.75
CA LEU A 52 2.47 1.39 1.61
C LEU A 52 3.51 0.49 0.96
N ALA A 53 4.35 -0.18 1.74
CA ALA A 53 5.36 -1.10 1.24
C ALA A 53 4.72 -2.27 0.49
N LYS A 54 3.67 -2.85 1.06
CA LYS A 54 2.91 -3.94 0.45
C LYS A 54 2.23 -3.50 -0.84
N GLY A 55 1.56 -2.34 -0.82
CA GLY A 55 0.90 -1.77 -2.00
C GLY A 55 1.88 -1.49 -3.14
N ARG A 56 3.06 -0.95 -2.83
CA ARG A 56 4.11 -0.72 -3.82
C ARG A 56 4.65 -2.01 -4.41
N ALA A 57 4.85 -3.04 -3.57
CA ALA A 57 5.32 -4.35 -4.04
C ALA A 57 4.30 -5.02 -4.95
N GLU A 58 3.02 -5.00 -4.57
CA GLU A 58 1.92 -5.54 -5.38
C GLU A 58 1.78 -4.78 -6.70
N GLY A 59 1.82 -3.45 -6.66
CA GLY A 59 1.76 -2.60 -7.85
C GLY A 59 2.90 -2.87 -8.84
N ARG A 60 4.12 -3.04 -8.32
CA ARG A 60 5.27 -3.39 -9.17
C ARG A 60 5.14 -4.77 -9.78
N ALA A 61 4.64 -5.75 -9.00
CA ALA A 61 4.42 -7.11 -9.50
C ALA A 61 3.35 -7.14 -10.59
N GLU A 62 2.23 -6.44 -10.39
CA GLU A 62 1.17 -6.31 -11.39
C GLU A 62 1.67 -5.61 -12.65
N GLY A 63 2.39 -4.49 -12.50
CA GLY A 63 2.96 -3.76 -13.63
C GLY A 63 3.93 -4.60 -14.45
N ARG A 64 4.77 -5.40 -13.80
CA ARG A 64 5.68 -6.32 -14.51
C ARG A 64 4.93 -7.43 -15.22
N ALA A 65 3.87 -7.97 -14.60
CA ALA A 65 3.04 -9.01 -15.22
C ALA A 65 2.31 -8.47 -16.45
N GLU A 66 1.71 -7.28 -16.35
CA GLU A 66 1.05 -6.60 -17.47
C GLU A 66 2.03 -6.29 -18.58
N GLY A 67 3.21 -5.76 -18.25
CA GLY A 67 4.24 -5.44 -19.23
C GLY A 67 4.73 -6.67 -19.99
N ARG A 68 4.89 -7.81 -19.28
CA ARG A 68 5.25 -9.07 -19.93
C ARG A 68 4.14 -9.59 -20.84
N ALA A 69 2.90 -9.48 -20.41
CA ALA A 69 1.73 -9.90 -21.21
C ALA A 69 1.62 -9.05 -22.47
N GLU A 70 1.73 -7.73 -22.36
CA GLU A 70 1.72 -6.82 -23.49
C GLU A 70 2.88 -7.07 -24.45
N GLY A 71 4.09 -7.29 -23.90
CA GLY A 71 5.27 -7.61 -24.70
C GLY A 71 5.10 -8.89 -25.50
N ARG A 72 4.53 -9.93 -24.87
CA ARG A 72 4.26 -11.19 -25.59
C ARG A 72 3.19 -11.02 -26.68
N ALA A 73 2.15 -10.24 -26.38
CA ALA A 73 1.09 -9.98 -27.37
C ALA A 73 1.62 -9.17 -28.55
N GLU A 74 2.44 -8.15 -28.29
CA GLU A 74 3.09 -7.35 -29.33
C GLU A 74 4.03 -8.19 -30.18
N SER A 75 4.84 -9.03 -29.57
CA SER A 75 5.75 -9.95 -30.24
C SER A 75 4.98 -10.94 -31.10
N ALA A 76 3.88 -11.49 -30.59
CA ALA A 76 3.00 -12.41 -31.34
C ALA A 76 2.39 -11.72 -32.57
N ARG A 77 1.93 -10.49 -32.42
CA ARG A 77 1.37 -9.70 -33.55
C ARG A 77 2.43 -9.39 -34.59
N SER A 78 3.63 -9.04 -34.18
CA SER A 78 4.75 -8.80 -35.10
C SER A 78 5.12 -10.05 -35.87
N THR A 79 5.17 -11.19 -35.20
CA THR A 79 5.44 -12.49 -35.83
C THR A 79 4.33 -12.85 -36.80
N ALA A 80 3.09 -12.69 -36.41
CA ALA A 80 1.93 -12.95 -37.30
C ALA A 80 1.97 -12.06 -38.55
N SER A 81 2.26 -10.79 -38.40
CA SER A 81 2.43 -9.84 -39.50
C SER A 81 3.53 -10.28 -40.47
N ALA A 82 4.65 -10.72 -39.95
CA ALA A 82 5.76 -11.23 -40.78
C ALA A 82 5.36 -12.49 -41.52
N LEU A 83 4.64 -13.42 -40.88
CA LEU A 83 4.20 -14.67 -41.49
C LEU A 83 3.13 -14.41 -42.59
N ILE A 84 2.26 -13.45 -42.38
CA ILE A 84 1.28 -12.99 -43.37
C ILE A 84 2.02 -12.45 -44.60
N GLY A 85 3.07 -11.67 -44.41
CA GLY A 85 3.89 -11.10 -45.46
C GLY A 85 4.62 -12.15 -46.31
N LEU A 86 4.97 -13.28 -45.72
CA LEU A 86 5.61 -14.39 -46.44
C LEU A 86 4.64 -15.14 -47.37
N GLY A 87 3.33 -15.11 -47.06
CA GLY A 87 2.31 -15.72 -47.88
C GLY A 87 2.32 -17.24 -47.99
N LYS A 88 3.06 -17.91 -47.08
CA LYS A 88 3.24 -19.37 -47.13
C LYS A 88 2.33 -20.15 -46.19
N LEU A 89 1.70 -19.49 -45.23
CA LEU A 89 0.84 -20.11 -44.22
C LEU A 89 -0.59 -19.60 -44.30
N SER A 90 -1.53 -20.46 -43.98
CA SER A 90 -2.91 -20.05 -43.83
C SER A 90 -3.13 -19.24 -42.55
N ILE A 91 -4.24 -18.53 -42.46
CA ILE A 91 -4.62 -17.76 -41.27
C ILE A 91 -4.71 -18.67 -40.05
N GLU A 92 -5.29 -19.87 -40.20
CA GLU A 92 -5.37 -20.87 -39.13
C GLU A 92 -4.01 -21.33 -38.64
N GLN A 93 -3.07 -21.55 -39.57
CA GLN A 93 -1.72 -21.95 -39.24
C GLN A 93 -0.94 -20.85 -38.50
N ILE A 94 -1.12 -19.60 -38.91
CA ILE A 94 -0.51 -18.43 -38.26
C ILE A 94 -1.11 -18.24 -36.86
N ALA A 95 -2.42 -18.37 -36.69
CA ALA A 95 -3.09 -18.28 -35.41
C ALA A 95 -2.58 -19.35 -34.45
N ALA A 96 -2.41 -20.59 -34.91
CA ALA A 96 -1.86 -21.69 -34.10
C ALA A 96 -0.41 -21.44 -33.71
N ALA A 97 0.41 -20.95 -34.62
CA ALA A 97 1.82 -20.70 -34.38
C ALA A 97 2.08 -19.53 -33.42
N THR A 98 1.27 -18.49 -33.48
CA THR A 98 1.41 -17.28 -32.66
C THR A 98 0.55 -17.29 -31.41
N GLN A 99 -0.36 -18.26 -31.29
CA GLN A 99 -1.35 -18.34 -30.20
C GLN A 99 -2.31 -17.14 -30.16
N LEU A 100 -2.46 -16.44 -31.27
CA LEU A 100 -3.41 -15.36 -31.42
C LEU A 100 -4.79 -15.90 -31.85
N PRO A 101 -5.89 -15.20 -31.47
CA PRO A 101 -7.20 -15.52 -32.00
C PRO A 101 -7.22 -15.35 -33.50
N ILE A 102 -8.01 -16.20 -34.22
CA ILE A 102 -8.14 -16.15 -35.67
C ILE A 102 -8.60 -14.77 -36.14
N GLU A 103 -9.54 -14.18 -35.42
CA GLU A 103 -10.11 -12.85 -35.73
C GLU A 103 -9.02 -11.76 -35.72
N GLU A 104 -8.06 -11.87 -34.84
CA GLU A 104 -6.93 -10.92 -34.72
C GLU A 104 -5.98 -11.09 -35.90
N VAL A 105 -5.68 -12.33 -36.31
CA VAL A 105 -4.86 -12.63 -37.47
C VAL A 105 -5.53 -12.13 -38.75
N GLU A 106 -6.85 -12.31 -38.88
CA GLU A 106 -7.64 -11.78 -39.99
C GLU A 106 -7.54 -10.27 -40.07
N ARG A 107 -7.66 -9.57 -38.93
CA ARG A 107 -7.49 -8.11 -38.88
C ARG A 107 -6.11 -7.65 -39.32
N LEU A 108 -5.08 -8.35 -38.91
CA LEU A 108 -3.71 -8.04 -39.30
C LEU A 108 -3.49 -8.26 -40.80
N ALA A 109 -4.10 -9.29 -41.36
CA ALA A 109 -4.06 -9.57 -42.79
C ALA A 109 -4.76 -8.45 -43.58
N ASP A 110 -5.95 -8.03 -43.15
CA ASP A 110 -6.72 -6.96 -43.76
C ASP A 110 -5.98 -5.62 -43.71
N MET A 111 -5.37 -5.30 -42.57
CA MET A 111 -4.55 -4.09 -42.42
C MET A 111 -3.37 -4.07 -43.38
N LYS A 112 -2.72 -5.21 -43.58
CA LYS A 112 -1.59 -5.34 -44.46
C LYS A 112 -2.00 -5.20 -45.95
N MET A 113 -3.15 -5.74 -46.31
CA MET A 113 -3.73 -5.59 -47.65
C MET A 113 -4.14 -4.13 -47.94
N THR A 114 -4.62 -3.42 -46.91
CA THR A 114 -5.05 -2.01 -47.06
C THR A 114 -3.85 -1.07 -47.17
N SER A 115 -2.68 -1.47 -46.70
CA SER A 115 -1.43 -0.68 -46.75
C SER A 115 -0.72 -0.74 -48.10
N LEU A 116 -1.19 -1.62 -48.96
CA LEU A 116 -0.67 -1.77 -50.32
C LEU A 116 -1.50 -0.95 -51.29
#